data_b66552dd17c8b116057c95faf53a5c55
#
_entry.id   b66552dd17c8b116057c95faf53a5c55
#
_cell.length_a   1.000
_cell.length_b   1.000
_cell.length_c   1.000
_cell.angle_alpha   90.00
_cell.angle_beta   90.00
_cell.angle_gamma   90.00
#
_symmetry.space_group_name_H-M   'P 1'
#
loop_
_entity.id
_entity.type
_entity.pdbx_description
1 polymer ?
#
loop_
_entity_poly.entity_id
_entity_poly.type
_entity_poly.pdbx_seq_one_letter_code
_entity_poly.pdbx_strand_id
1 'polypeptide(L)'
;VVKEALKQASVTLEDIDAVAVTYGPGLVGALLVGTAEAKAIAYAAGKPLVGVHHIEGHIAANYIENQDLEPPFMCLIVSGGHTHLVVVEDYDKFNIIGRTRDDAAGEAFDKVARSIGLGYPGGPKIDKAAKLGNPDAITFPKAKMSDNPYDFSFSGLKSAVLNYINGCQMKGIMRR
;
A
#
# COMPACT_ATOMS: atom_id res chain seq x y z
N VAL A 1 7.98 16.05 -14.67
CA VAL A 1 8.16 14.58 -14.50
C VAL A 1 8.50 13.95 -15.84
N VAL A 2 7.60 13.92 -16.87
CA VAL A 2 7.83 13.22 -18.16
C VAL A 2 9.12 13.67 -18.86
N LYS A 3 9.30 14.98 -19.07
CA LYS A 3 10.53 15.51 -19.70
C LYS A 3 11.82 15.09 -18.98
N GLU A 4 11.79 15.05 -17.65
CA GLU A 4 12.94 14.64 -16.85
C GLU A 4 13.19 13.14 -16.98
N ALA A 5 12.15 12.32 -16.99
CA ALA A 5 12.27 10.88 -17.19
C ALA A 5 12.89 10.53 -18.56
N LEU A 6 12.40 11.16 -19.62
CA LEU A 6 12.97 10.98 -20.97
C LEU A 6 14.44 11.39 -21.04
N LYS A 7 14.79 12.52 -20.40
CA LYS A 7 16.17 12.99 -20.32
C LYS A 7 17.07 12.02 -19.56
N GLN A 8 16.63 11.51 -18.41
CA GLN A 8 17.40 10.53 -17.63
C GLN A 8 17.59 9.22 -18.37
N ALA A 9 16.57 8.77 -19.09
CA ALA A 9 16.66 7.58 -19.92
C ALA A 9 17.45 7.78 -21.23
N SER A 10 17.77 9.04 -21.56
CA SER A 10 18.42 9.40 -22.84
C SER A 10 17.62 8.97 -24.08
N VAL A 11 16.27 9.07 -23.99
CA VAL A 11 15.34 8.71 -25.07
C VAL A 11 14.41 9.88 -25.40
N THR A 12 13.75 9.79 -26.56
CA THR A 12 12.71 10.69 -27.02
C THR A 12 11.34 10.01 -27.02
N LEU A 13 10.27 10.72 -27.34
CA LEU A 13 8.94 10.10 -27.50
C LEU A 13 8.86 9.16 -28.71
N GLU A 14 9.75 9.31 -29.68
CA GLU A 14 9.81 8.43 -30.85
C GLU A 14 10.29 7.02 -30.46
N ASP A 15 11.18 6.93 -29.49
CA ASP A 15 11.76 5.69 -28.96
C ASP A 15 10.83 4.92 -28.02
N ILE A 16 9.67 5.51 -27.65
CA ILE A 16 8.70 4.89 -26.75
C ILE A 16 7.70 4.06 -27.54
N ASP A 17 7.42 2.84 -27.09
CA ASP A 17 6.45 1.94 -27.72
C ASP A 17 5.01 2.19 -27.29
N ALA A 18 4.80 2.59 -26.02
CA ALA A 18 3.48 2.83 -25.47
C ALA A 18 3.54 3.85 -24.31
N VAL A 19 2.40 4.46 -24.00
CA VAL A 19 2.21 5.32 -22.83
C VAL A 19 1.33 4.59 -21.83
N ALA A 20 1.88 4.26 -20.65
CA ALA A 20 1.13 3.64 -19.57
C ALA A 20 0.73 4.67 -18.51
N VAL A 21 -0.49 4.57 -17.99
CA VAL A 21 -0.98 5.48 -16.95
C VAL A 21 -1.90 4.79 -15.95
N THR A 22 -1.72 5.09 -14.67
CA THR A 22 -2.64 4.64 -13.63
C THR A 22 -3.99 5.35 -13.78
N TYR A 23 -5.07 4.56 -13.97
CA TYR A 23 -6.43 5.09 -14.06
C TYR A 23 -7.23 4.98 -12.75
N GLY A 24 -6.76 4.21 -11.79
CA GLY A 24 -7.41 3.99 -10.48
C GLY A 24 -6.84 2.78 -9.74
N PRO A 25 -7.21 2.65 -8.46
CA PRO A 25 -7.75 3.68 -7.58
C PRO A 25 -6.74 4.77 -7.21
N GLY A 26 -7.24 5.92 -6.71
CA GLY A 26 -6.41 7.04 -6.27
C GLY A 26 -7.21 8.34 -6.13
N LEU A 27 -6.53 9.42 -5.79
CA LEU A 27 -7.15 10.74 -5.68
C LEU A 27 -7.63 11.20 -7.06
N VAL A 28 -8.93 11.51 -7.16
CA VAL A 28 -9.60 11.86 -8.43
C VAL A 28 -8.86 12.98 -9.17
N GLY A 29 -8.47 14.06 -8.49
CA GLY A 29 -7.75 15.16 -9.11
C GLY A 29 -6.40 14.74 -9.71
N ALA A 30 -5.63 13.91 -9.01
CA ALA A 30 -4.35 13.40 -9.49
C ALA A 30 -4.54 12.46 -10.69
N LEU A 31 -5.53 11.56 -10.62
CA LEU A 31 -5.86 10.66 -11.72
C LEU A 31 -6.30 11.41 -12.97
N LEU A 32 -7.13 12.45 -12.83
CA LEU A 32 -7.58 13.28 -13.96
C LEU A 32 -6.40 13.99 -14.65
N VAL A 33 -5.49 14.58 -13.88
CA VAL A 33 -4.30 15.22 -14.43
C VAL A 33 -3.42 14.20 -15.14
N GLY A 34 -3.11 13.09 -14.49
CA GLY A 34 -2.24 12.05 -15.06
C GLY A 34 -2.83 11.43 -16.33
N THR A 35 -4.10 11.07 -16.30
CA THR A 35 -4.76 10.46 -17.48
C THR A 35 -4.94 11.43 -18.63
N ALA A 36 -5.23 12.73 -18.36
CA ALA A 36 -5.32 13.73 -19.40
C ALA A 36 -3.97 13.96 -20.11
N GLU A 37 -2.90 14.09 -19.32
CA GLU A 37 -1.54 14.25 -19.85
C GLU A 37 -1.11 13.02 -20.68
N ALA A 38 -1.33 11.82 -20.13
CA ALA A 38 -0.98 10.58 -20.82
C ALA A 38 -1.73 10.41 -22.16
N LYS A 39 -3.03 10.75 -22.18
CA LYS A 39 -3.84 10.76 -23.42
C LYS A 39 -3.29 11.75 -24.44
N ALA A 40 -2.93 12.96 -23.99
CA ALA A 40 -2.38 13.98 -24.87
C ALA A 40 -1.04 13.55 -25.48
N ILE A 41 -0.15 12.97 -24.68
CA ILE A 41 1.15 12.45 -25.14
C ILE A 41 0.95 11.30 -26.11
N ALA A 42 0.14 10.29 -25.75
CA ALA A 42 -0.13 9.14 -26.60
C ALA A 42 -0.73 9.54 -27.95
N TYR A 43 -1.69 10.46 -27.95
CA TYR A 43 -2.30 10.99 -29.17
C TYR A 43 -1.30 11.75 -30.03
N ALA A 44 -0.55 12.68 -29.44
CA ALA A 44 0.42 13.48 -30.17
C ALA A 44 1.58 12.67 -30.75
N ALA A 45 2.02 11.63 -30.04
CA ALA A 45 3.10 10.74 -30.48
C ALA A 45 2.63 9.56 -31.35
N GLY A 46 1.32 9.39 -31.54
CA GLY A 46 0.75 8.25 -32.28
C GLY A 46 1.03 6.90 -31.62
N LYS A 47 1.10 6.87 -30.27
CA LYS A 47 1.47 5.68 -29.50
C LYS A 47 0.24 5.09 -28.79
N PRO A 48 0.21 3.76 -28.56
CA PRO A 48 -0.82 3.13 -27.75
C PRO A 48 -0.88 3.70 -26.34
N LEU A 49 -2.10 3.81 -25.77
CA LEU A 49 -2.32 4.15 -24.37
C LEU A 49 -2.74 2.92 -23.59
N VAL A 50 -2.02 2.62 -22.50
CA VAL A 50 -2.27 1.46 -21.65
C VAL A 50 -2.76 1.95 -20.27
N GLY A 51 -3.97 1.54 -19.90
CA GLY A 51 -4.50 1.80 -18.54
C GLY A 51 -3.94 0.78 -17.56
N VAL A 52 -3.41 1.26 -16.43
CA VAL A 52 -2.84 0.42 -15.37
C VAL A 52 -3.65 0.59 -14.09
N HIS A 53 -4.04 -0.51 -13.47
CA HIS A 53 -4.65 -0.49 -12.15
C HIS A 53 -3.55 -0.31 -11.09
N HIS A 54 -3.76 0.60 -10.13
CA HIS A 54 -2.76 0.96 -9.12
C HIS A 54 -2.21 -0.26 -8.33
N ILE A 55 -3.10 -1.18 -7.97
CA ILE A 55 -2.72 -2.38 -7.22
C ILE A 55 -1.90 -3.35 -8.08
N GLU A 56 -2.26 -3.49 -9.36
CA GLU A 56 -1.47 -4.27 -10.32
C GLU A 56 -0.08 -3.68 -10.51
N GLY A 57 0.03 -2.34 -10.52
CA GLY A 57 1.31 -1.65 -10.54
C GLY A 57 2.20 -1.99 -9.33
N HIS A 58 1.61 -2.13 -8.13
CA HIS A 58 2.35 -2.58 -6.94
C HIS A 58 2.84 -4.02 -7.06
N ILE A 59 2.04 -4.91 -7.65
CA ILE A 59 2.45 -6.30 -7.91
C ILE A 59 3.58 -6.32 -8.93
N ALA A 60 3.39 -5.63 -10.07
CA ALA A 60 4.35 -5.60 -11.16
C ALA A 60 5.70 -4.98 -10.77
N ALA A 61 5.75 -4.09 -9.77
CA ALA A 61 6.99 -3.53 -9.27
C ALA A 61 7.97 -4.59 -8.74
N ASN A 62 7.48 -5.75 -8.29
CA ASN A 62 8.35 -6.84 -7.83
C ASN A 62 9.20 -7.44 -8.96
N TYR A 63 8.71 -7.43 -10.20
CA TYR A 63 9.47 -7.93 -11.35
C TYR A 63 10.70 -7.07 -11.70
N ILE A 64 10.74 -5.81 -11.26
CA ILE A 64 11.87 -4.91 -11.50
C ILE A 64 13.09 -5.38 -10.72
N GLU A 65 12.91 -5.78 -9.45
CA GLU A 65 13.99 -6.22 -8.57
C GLU A 65 14.22 -7.73 -8.61
N ASN A 66 13.17 -8.51 -8.92
CA ASN A 66 13.20 -9.97 -8.93
C ASN A 66 12.89 -10.44 -10.35
N GLN A 67 13.88 -10.35 -11.24
CA GLN A 67 13.71 -10.66 -12.66
C GLN A 67 13.39 -12.15 -12.93
N ASP A 68 13.74 -13.03 -11.99
CA ASP A 68 13.43 -14.47 -12.05
C ASP A 68 12.07 -14.83 -11.44
N LEU A 69 11.32 -13.84 -10.97
CA LEU A 69 9.99 -14.07 -10.39
C LEU A 69 8.98 -14.34 -11.50
N GLU A 70 8.40 -15.52 -11.48
CA GLU A 70 7.36 -15.93 -12.44
C GLU A 70 6.08 -16.36 -11.73
N PRO A 71 4.89 -16.09 -12.30
CA PRO A 71 3.65 -16.66 -11.81
C PRO A 71 3.65 -18.21 -11.89
N PRO A 72 2.87 -18.92 -11.04
CA PRO A 72 2.01 -18.34 -10.01
C PRO A 72 2.73 -18.08 -8.69
N PHE A 73 2.33 -16.99 -7.99
CA PHE A 73 2.81 -16.69 -6.63
C PHE A 73 1.75 -15.95 -5.82
N MET A 74 1.97 -15.84 -4.51
CA MET A 74 1.12 -15.08 -3.61
C MET A 74 1.78 -13.73 -3.28
N CYS A 75 1.03 -12.65 -3.40
CA CYS A 75 1.48 -11.29 -3.11
C CYS A 75 0.67 -10.70 -1.95
N LEU A 76 1.35 -10.22 -0.90
CA LEU A 76 0.76 -9.45 0.17
C LEU A 76 1.03 -7.96 -0.09
N ILE A 77 -0.03 -7.21 -0.36
CA ILE A 77 0.03 -5.77 -0.57
C ILE A 77 -0.32 -5.08 0.75
N VAL A 78 0.61 -4.32 1.31
CA VAL A 78 0.44 -3.58 2.56
C VAL A 78 0.87 -2.14 2.36
N SER A 79 -0.08 -1.21 2.51
CA SER A 79 0.17 0.22 2.39
C SER A 79 -0.68 1.03 3.37
N GLY A 80 -0.59 2.35 3.29
CA GLY A 80 -1.45 3.26 4.07
C GLY A 80 -2.93 3.20 3.69
N GLY A 81 -3.27 2.78 2.47
CA GLY A 81 -4.65 2.75 1.99
C GLY A 81 -5.17 1.36 1.61
N HIS A 82 -4.28 0.39 1.46
CA HIS A 82 -4.65 -0.94 0.97
C HIS A 82 -3.98 -2.05 1.78
N THR A 83 -4.73 -3.11 2.05
CA THR A 83 -4.20 -4.38 2.56
C THR A 83 -4.94 -5.50 1.85
N HIS A 84 -4.23 -6.19 0.94
CA HIS A 84 -4.79 -7.25 0.11
C HIS A 84 -3.86 -8.46 0.11
N LEU A 85 -4.45 -9.64 0.09
CA LEU A 85 -3.78 -10.89 -0.23
C LEU A 85 -4.22 -11.32 -1.62
N VAL A 86 -3.28 -11.44 -2.54
CA VAL A 86 -3.54 -11.66 -3.97
C VAL A 86 -2.81 -12.92 -4.43
N VAL A 87 -3.50 -13.78 -5.14
CA VAL A 87 -2.88 -14.85 -5.93
C VAL A 87 -2.65 -14.28 -7.33
N VAL A 88 -1.41 -14.24 -7.75
CA VAL A 88 -1.00 -13.89 -9.11
C VAL A 88 -0.93 -15.20 -9.87
N GLU A 89 -1.91 -15.45 -10.73
CA GLU A 89 -2.01 -16.69 -11.51
C GLU A 89 -1.21 -16.60 -12.80
N ASP A 90 -1.15 -15.39 -13.39
CA ASP A 90 -0.39 -15.06 -14.60
C ASP A 90 -0.04 -13.56 -14.55
N TYR A 91 0.77 -13.07 -15.47
CA TYR A 91 1.23 -11.67 -15.53
C TYR A 91 0.10 -10.64 -15.62
N ASP A 92 -1.05 -11.01 -16.14
CA ASP A 92 -2.25 -10.18 -16.27
C ASP A 92 -3.46 -10.75 -15.51
N LYS A 93 -3.27 -11.81 -14.69
CA LYS A 93 -4.37 -12.48 -14.00
C LYS A 93 -4.18 -12.50 -12.49
N PHE A 94 -4.98 -11.70 -11.82
CA PHE A 94 -4.91 -11.45 -10.38
C PHE A 94 -6.21 -11.84 -9.68
N ASN A 95 -6.11 -12.63 -8.62
CA ASN A 95 -7.24 -13.03 -7.79
C ASN A 95 -7.04 -12.54 -6.35
N ILE A 96 -7.86 -11.58 -5.91
CA ILE A 96 -7.84 -11.09 -4.53
C ILE A 96 -8.59 -12.09 -3.66
N ILE A 97 -7.86 -12.85 -2.85
CA ILE A 97 -8.42 -13.86 -1.95
C ILE A 97 -8.71 -13.31 -0.55
N GLY A 98 -8.08 -12.20 -0.17
CA GLY A 98 -8.30 -11.54 1.11
C GLY A 98 -8.05 -10.03 1.04
N ARG A 99 -8.77 -9.28 1.86
CA ARG A 99 -8.63 -7.81 1.97
C ARG A 99 -8.97 -7.34 3.37
N THR A 100 -8.52 -6.14 3.72
CA THR A 100 -8.98 -5.54 4.96
C THR A 100 -10.46 -5.14 4.86
N ARG A 101 -11.18 -5.35 5.95
CA ARG A 101 -12.61 -5.00 6.09
C ARG A 101 -12.84 -3.61 6.69
N ASP A 102 -11.76 -3.02 7.19
CA ASP A 102 -11.80 -1.71 7.86
C ASP A 102 -10.50 -0.93 7.56
N ASP A 103 -9.77 -0.48 8.57
CA ASP A 103 -8.52 0.24 8.38
C ASP A 103 -7.50 -0.61 7.59
N ALA A 104 -6.73 0.00 6.71
CA ALA A 104 -5.53 -0.65 6.17
C ALA A 104 -4.46 -0.80 7.26
N ALA A 105 -3.54 -1.75 7.11
CA ALA A 105 -2.49 -1.99 8.09
C ALA A 105 -1.64 -0.73 8.34
N GLY A 106 -1.21 -0.04 7.28
CA GLY A 106 -0.46 1.21 7.41
C GLY A 106 -1.26 2.33 8.08
N GLU A 107 -2.55 2.44 7.78
CA GLU A 107 -3.45 3.38 8.45
C GLU A 107 -3.57 3.08 9.95
N ALA A 108 -3.68 1.80 10.33
CA ALA A 108 -3.69 1.40 11.73
C ALA A 108 -2.38 1.78 12.45
N PHE A 109 -1.23 1.55 11.80
CA PHE A 109 0.07 2.00 12.31
C PHE A 109 0.12 3.52 12.49
N ASP A 110 -0.36 4.31 11.53
CA ASP A 110 -0.37 5.77 11.63
C ASP A 110 -1.25 6.27 12.78
N LYS A 111 -2.43 5.66 12.96
CA LYS A 111 -3.36 5.99 14.03
C LYS A 111 -2.78 5.65 15.41
N VAL A 112 -2.17 4.48 15.55
CA VAL A 112 -1.50 4.06 16.79
C VAL A 112 -0.30 4.96 17.09
N ALA A 113 0.58 5.19 16.11
CA ALA A 113 1.77 6.04 16.28
C ALA A 113 1.40 7.44 16.78
N ARG A 114 0.35 8.02 16.21
CA ARG A 114 -0.16 9.33 16.64
C ARG A 114 -0.62 9.32 18.11
N SER A 115 -1.30 8.25 18.53
CA SER A 115 -1.82 8.14 19.89
C SER A 115 -0.73 7.96 20.97
N ILE A 116 0.43 7.40 20.57
CA ILE A 116 1.60 7.24 21.47
C ILE A 116 2.66 8.33 21.28
N GLY A 117 2.34 9.38 20.51
CA GLY A 117 3.21 10.55 20.35
C GLY A 117 4.37 10.37 19.37
N LEU A 118 4.42 9.28 18.59
CA LEU A 118 5.46 9.07 17.57
C LEU A 118 5.25 9.90 16.30
N GLY A 119 4.02 10.36 16.04
CA GLY A 119 3.66 11.17 14.89
C GLY A 119 3.61 10.40 13.57
N TYR A 120 3.80 11.09 12.44
CA TYR A 120 3.67 10.56 11.07
C TYR A 120 5.02 10.59 10.33
N PRO A 121 5.32 9.61 9.43
CA PRO A 121 4.60 8.37 9.18
C PRO A 121 4.75 7.37 10.33
N GLY A 122 3.68 6.67 10.67
CA GLY A 122 3.62 5.82 11.87
C GLY A 122 4.34 4.50 11.72
N GLY A 123 4.17 3.81 10.58
CA GLY A 123 4.72 2.48 10.34
C GLY A 123 6.22 2.40 10.60
N PRO A 124 7.07 3.20 9.92
CA PRO A 124 8.52 3.17 10.11
C PRO A 124 8.96 3.53 11.54
N LYS A 125 8.22 4.42 12.21
CA LYS A 125 8.55 4.84 13.58
C LYS A 125 8.22 3.77 14.61
N ILE A 126 7.08 3.08 14.45
CA ILE A 126 6.72 1.94 15.28
C ILE A 126 7.68 0.78 15.06
N ASP A 127 8.00 0.45 13.80
CA ASP A 127 8.96 -0.61 13.47
C ASP A 127 10.33 -0.36 14.14
N LYS A 128 10.83 0.87 14.04
CA LYS A 128 12.09 1.25 14.71
C LYS A 128 12.01 1.11 16.22
N ALA A 129 10.91 1.54 16.86
CA ALA A 129 10.73 1.44 18.30
C ALA A 129 10.55 -0.01 18.75
N ALA A 130 9.83 -0.82 17.97
CA ALA A 130 9.56 -2.23 18.26
C ALA A 130 10.82 -3.08 18.36
N LYS A 131 11.87 -2.75 17.60
CA LYS A 131 13.18 -3.45 17.66
C LYS A 131 13.85 -3.39 19.03
N LEU A 132 13.47 -2.42 19.87
CA LEU A 132 13.96 -2.25 21.25
C LEU A 132 12.96 -2.76 22.28
N GLY A 133 11.78 -3.22 21.85
CA GLY A 133 10.69 -3.65 22.71
C GLY A 133 10.70 -5.16 23.00
N ASN A 134 9.85 -5.54 23.96
CA ASN A 134 9.54 -6.95 24.21
C ASN A 134 8.21 -7.31 23.50
N PRO A 135 8.20 -8.17 22.47
CA PRO A 135 6.99 -8.53 21.72
C PRO A 135 5.95 -9.27 22.60
N ASP A 136 6.36 -9.88 23.68
CA ASP A 136 5.50 -10.66 24.58
C ASP A 136 4.96 -9.86 25.77
N ALA A 137 5.31 -8.58 25.89
CA ALA A 137 4.92 -7.75 27.03
C ALA A 137 3.40 -7.51 27.13
N ILE A 138 2.70 -7.49 25.97
CA ILE A 138 1.27 -7.22 25.90
C ILE A 138 0.65 -8.11 24.83
N THR A 139 -0.38 -8.85 25.20
CA THR A 139 -1.15 -9.66 24.24
C THR A 139 -2.37 -8.86 23.77
N PHE A 140 -2.40 -8.52 22.49
CA PHE A 140 -3.54 -7.90 21.85
C PHE A 140 -4.40 -8.94 21.11
N PRO A 141 -5.73 -8.69 20.98
CA PRO A 141 -6.62 -9.60 20.26
C PRO A 141 -6.26 -9.61 18.77
N LYS A 142 -6.34 -10.81 18.17
CA LYS A 142 -6.26 -11.01 16.72
C LYS A 142 -7.66 -11.16 16.17
N ALA A 143 -7.98 -10.39 15.14
CA ALA A 143 -9.25 -10.55 14.44
C ALA A 143 -9.34 -11.94 13.77
N LYS A 144 -10.52 -12.56 13.88
CA LYS A 144 -10.85 -13.81 13.17
C LYS A 144 -12.10 -13.55 12.34
N MET A 145 -11.98 -13.76 11.04
CA MET A 145 -13.10 -13.67 10.12
C MET A 145 -13.74 -15.05 9.96
N SER A 146 -15.07 -15.13 10.12
CA SER A 146 -15.81 -16.40 10.06
C SER A 146 -16.18 -16.79 8.64
N ASP A 147 -16.36 -15.81 7.76
CA ASP A 147 -16.86 -15.95 6.39
C ASP A 147 -15.72 -16.01 5.35
N ASN A 148 -14.61 -15.29 5.57
CA ASN A 148 -13.42 -15.42 4.76
C ASN A 148 -12.16 -15.40 5.66
N PRO A 149 -11.47 -16.54 5.86
CA PRO A 149 -10.31 -16.62 6.74
C PRO A 149 -9.08 -15.84 6.26
N TYR A 150 -9.08 -15.39 5.00
CA TYR A 150 -8.00 -14.60 4.41
C TYR A 150 -8.17 -13.09 4.57
N ASP A 151 -9.34 -12.65 5.02
CA ASP A 151 -9.59 -11.23 5.26
C ASP A 151 -8.91 -10.73 6.53
N PHE A 152 -8.62 -9.45 6.55
CA PHE A 152 -7.98 -8.74 7.67
C PHE A 152 -8.96 -7.78 8.34
N SER A 153 -8.69 -7.45 9.61
CA SER A 153 -9.29 -6.33 10.33
C SER A 153 -8.27 -5.76 11.30
N PHE A 154 -8.09 -4.47 11.30
CA PHE A 154 -7.15 -3.74 12.14
C PHE A 154 -7.81 -2.76 13.09
N SER A 155 -9.10 -2.44 12.91
CA SER A 155 -9.83 -1.49 13.77
C SER A 155 -9.95 -2.00 15.20
N GLY A 156 -10.19 -3.29 15.40
CA GLY A 156 -10.24 -3.93 16.73
C GLY A 156 -8.88 -3.88 17.44
N LEU A 157 -7.80 -4.14 16.74
CA LEU A 157 -6.44 -4.03 17.26
C LEU A 157 -6.12 -2.59 17.67
N LYS A 158 -6.41 -1.62 16.81
CA LYS A 158 -6.27 -0.19 17.10
C LYS A 158 -7.00 0.19 18.40
N SER A 159 -8.27 -0.21 18.52
CA SER A 159 -9.08 0.08 19.71
C SER A 159 -8.51 -0.56 20.97
N ALA A 160 -8.01 -1.78 20.89
CA ALA A 160 -7.36 -2.47 22.01
C ALA A 160 -6.10 -1.74 22.47
N VAL A 161 -5.26 -1.27 21.54
CA VAL A 161 -4.07 -0.47 21.87
C VAL A 161 -4.46 0.83 22.55
N LEU A 162 -5.44 1.56 22.01
CA LEU A 162 -5.90 2.83 22.60
C LEU A 162 -6.46 2.63 24.02
N ASN A 163 -7.25 1.58 24.23
CA ASN A 163 -7.80 1.25 25.54
C ASN A 163 -6.69 0.90 26.55
N TYR A 164 -5.67 0.15 26.11
CA TYR A 164 -4.51 -0.16 26.94
C TYR A 164 -3.76 1.12 27.39
N ILE A 165 -3.47 2.02 26.43
CA ILE A 165 -2.79 3.30 26.70
C ILE A 165 -3.60 4.14 27.68
N ASN A 166 -4.90 4.29 27.45
CA ASN A 166 -5.79 5.04 28.35
C ASN A 166 -5.81 4.43 29.76
N GLY A 167 -5.85 3.10 29.86
CA GLY A 167 -5.75 2.39 31.14
C GLY A 167 -4.43 2.65 31.87
N CYS A 168 -3.31 2.69 31.17
CA CYS A 168 -2.00 3.03 31.73
C CYS A 168 -1.93 4.49 32.20
N GLN A 169 -2.52 5.42 31.47
CA GLN A 169 -2.60 6.84 31.84
C GLN A 169 -3.44 7.04 33.09
N MET A 170 -4.60 6.39 33.19
CA MET A 170 -5.46 6.45 34.35
C MET A 170 -4.80 5.90 35.61
N LYS A 171 -3.92 4.90 35.49
CA LYS A 171 -3.14 4.32 36.59
C LYS A 171 -1.85 5.09 36.89
N GLY A 172 -1.55 6.19 36.19
CA GLY A 172 -0.34 6.98 36.36
C GLY A 172 0.96 6.28 35.91
N ILE A 173 0.84 5.16 35.15
CA ILE A 173 1.98 4.39 34.62
C ILE A 173 2.62 5.11 33.44
N MET A 174 1.82 5.85 32.65
CA MET A 174 2.27 6.68 31.52
C MET A 174 1.81 8.13 31.76
N ARG A 175 2.72 9.09 31.58
CA ARG A 175 2.39 10.52 31.50
C ARG A 175 2.15 10.90 30.06
N ARG A 176 1.25 11.87 29.83
CA ARG A 176 1.05 12.47 28.50
C ARG A 176 2.30 13.11 27.97
#